data_82381a988d28f2d53d0ffb1dd73ddfa4
#
_entry.id   82381a988d28f2d53d0ffb1dd73ddfa4
#
_cell.length_a   1.000
_cell.length_b   1.000
_cell.length_c   1.000
_cell.angle_alpha   90.00
_cell.angle_beta   90.00
_cell.angle_gamma   90.00
#
_symmetry.space_group_name_H-M   'P 1'
#
loop_
_entity.id
_entity.type
_entity.pdbx_description
1 polymer ?
#
loop_
_entity_poly.entity_id
_entity_poly.type
_entity_poly.pdbx_seq_one_letter_code
_entity_poly.pdbx_strand_id
1 'polypeptide(L)'
;MKKILVVAVLLMLVVSIGAMGQQTLATVLERGKVIVGVNAVLPGFGALDTATGEYTGFDVDYGKAIAAAIGVDTEFIPLTAGERLTALQTGQIDVLLRNTTWTLTRDSKDLGLDFCPTTFYDGQGFIVRKADDINSIADMDGATVCVTSGTTTEGNLADAFRLHDLALITQVFADTEASFGAYDVAGCDCYTSDKSQLASLRTTAAIPGDHIILPDTISKEPLGPLVRHGDDEWFDIVKWTVFATFFAEEYGITQANAATFDSTNPEIRRFLGLEGGMGAKLGLAEDWAVNVISAVGNYGEIYERHLGPNGLDIPRAGSLNALWTQGGLIYCPAWR
;
A
#
# COMPACT_ATOMS: atom_id res chain seq x y z
N MET A 1 14.57 -8.38 -57.46
CA MET A 1 15.12 -9.01 -56.26
C MET A 1 15.50 -8.04 -55.16
N LYS A 2 16.20 -6.90 -55.38
CA LYS A 2 16.56 -5.93 -54.32
C LYS A 2 15.37 -5.23 -53.64
N LYS A 3 14.26 -4.95 -54.37
CA LYS A 3 13.05 -4.31 -53.78
C LYS A 3 12.23 -5.25 -52.87
N ILE A 4 12.25 -6.57 -53.17
CA ILE A 4 11.56 -7.58 -52.34
C ILE A 4 12.31 -7.80 -51.04
N LEU A 5 13.65 -7.73 -51.04
CA LEU A 5 14.49 -7.87 -49.86
C LEU A 5 14.30 -6.70 -48.86
N VAL A 6 14.14 -5.46 -49.37
CA VAL A 6 13.91 -4.26 -48.54
C VAL A 6 12.53 -4.30 -47.85
N VAL A 7 11.49 -4.78 -48.54
CA VAL A 7 10.14 -4.93 -47.96
C VAL A 7 10.10 -6.03 -46.90
N ALA A 8 10.82 -7.15 -47.09
CA ALA A 8 10.91 -8.23 -46.11
C ALA A 8 11.67 -7.80 -44.86
N VAL A 9 12.74 -7.00 -44.96
CA VAL A 9 13.47 -6.45 -43.82
C VAL A 9 12.65 -5.40 -43.08
N LEU A 10 11.88 -4.55 -43.79
CA LEU A 10 10.95 -3.62 -43.14
C LEU A 10 9.79 -4.34 -42.44
N LEU A 11 9.26 -5.42 -43.02
CA LEU A 11 8.22 -6.23 -42.36
C LEU A 11 8.75 -6.95 -41.10
N MET A 12 10.00 -7.42 -41.10
CA MET A 12 10.61 -8.02 -39.89
C MET A 12 10.90 -6.98 -38.81
N LEU A 13 11.20 -5.73 -39.17
CA LEU A 13 11.38 -4.67 -38.19
C LEU A 13 10.04 -4.20 -37.57
N VAL A 14 8.92 -4.29 -38.28
CA VAL A 14 7.59 -3.89 -37.78
C VAL A 14 6.99 -4.97 -36.87
N VAL A 15 7.35 -6.23 -37.02
CA VAL A 15 6.89 -7.34 -36.17
C VAL A 15 7.61 -7.35 -34.80
N SER A 16 8.78 -6.73 -34.70
CA SER A 16 9.55 -6.67 -33.44
C SER A 16 9.13 -5.51 -32.50
N ILE A 17 8.22 -4.61 -32.90
CA ILE A 17 7.76 -3.49 -32.07
C ILE A 17 6.45 -3.83 -31.32
N GLY A 18 5.85 -4.97 -31.62
CA GLY A 18 4.53 -5.37 -31.09
C GLY A 18 4.52 -6.21 -29.81
N ALA A 19 5.66 -6.43 -29.14
CA ALA A 19 5.74 -7.32 -27.98
C ALA A 19 6.74 -6.82 -26.91
N MET A 20 6.71 -5.53 -26.60
CA MET A 20 7.29 -5.03 -25.36
C MET A 20 6.16 -4.75 -24.35
N GLY A 21 5.37 -5.79 -24.04
CA GLY A 21 4.70 -5.85 -22.77
C GLY A 21 5.77 -5.79 -21.68
N GLN A 22 5.57 -5.00 -20.65
CA GLN A 22 6.51 -4.94 -19.53
C GLN A 22 6.64 -6.34 -18.96
N GLN A 23 7.85 -6.85 -18.87
CA GLN A 23 8.16 -8.18 -18.33
C GLN A 23 8.81 -8.00 -16.95
N THR A 24 8.07 -7.45 -16.00
CA THR A 24 8.59 -7.17 -14.67
C THR A 24 9.03 -8.45 -13.98
N LEU A 25 8.24 -9.54 -14.08
CA LEU A 25 8.61 -10.83 -13.50
C LEU A 25 9.96 -11.33 -14.04
N ALA A 26 10.17 -11.32 -15.34
CA ALA A 26 11.43 -11.77 -15.94
C ALA A 26 12.63 -10.93 -15.45
N THR A 27 12.45 -9.60 -15.38
CA THR A 27 13.48 -8.67 -14.85
C THR A 27 13.78 -8.94 -13.37
N VAL A 28 12.75 -9.18 -12.56
CA VAL A 28 12.88 -9.51 -11.14
C VAL A 28 13.63 -10.81 -10.95
N LEU A 29 13.28 -11.85 -11.71
CA LEU A 29 13.96 -13.16 -11.67
C LEU A 29 15.43 -13.07 -12.11
N GLU A 30 15.72 -12.34 -13.19
CA GLU A 30 17.10 -12.13 -13.66
C GLU A 30 17.94 -11.38 -12.62
N ARG A 31 17.37 -10.36 -11.98
CA ARG A 31 18.02 -9.54 -10.96
C ARG A 31 18.11 -10.26 -9.59
N GLY A 32 17.26 -11.25 -9.34
CA GLY A 32 17.16 -11.99 -8.09
C GLY A 32 16.53 -11.21 -6.93
N LYS A 33 15.87 -10.10 -7.20
CA LYS A 33 15.19 -9.28 -6.19
C LYS A 33 14.07 -8.43 -6.77
N VAL A 34 13.06 -8.15 -5.94
CA VAL A 34 11.99 -7.18 -6.18
C VAL A 34 12.41 -5.82 -5.61
N ILE A 35 12.25 -4.74 -6.38
CA ILE A 35 12.47 -3.36 -5.90
C ILE A 35 11.13 -2.77 -5.50
N VAL A 36 10.98 -2.45 -4.23
CA VAL A 36 9.74 -2.01 -3.60
C VAL A 36 9.86 -0.55 -3.17
N GLY A 37 8.99 0.32 -3.65
CA GLY A 37 8.88 1.70 -3.18
C GLY A 37 8.08 1.75 -1.87
N VAL A 38 8.66 2.30 -0.81
CA VAL A 38 8.06 2.33 0.52
C VAL A 38 8.14 3.71 1.18
N ASN A 39 7.41 3.89 2.27
CA ASN A 39 7.68 4.95 3.23
C ASN A 39 8.85 4.54 4.15
N ALA A 40 9.62 5.51 4.64
CA ALA A 40 10.73 5.24 5.57
C ALA A 40 10.55 5.95 6.91
N VAL A 41 9.52 6.81 7.03
CA VAL A 41 9.33 7.70 8.20
C VAL A 41 7.94 7.55 8.82
N LEU A 42 7.24 6.46 8.54
CA LEU A 42 5.87 6.22 8.99
C LEU A 42 5.79 4.91 9.78
N PRO A 43 6.05 4.92 11.10
CA PRO A 43 5.90 3.76 11.97
C PRO A 43 4.55 3.04 11.75
N GLY A 44 4.57 1.72 11.73
CA GLY A 44 3.40 0.90 11.44
C GLY A 44 3.18 0.61 9.95
N PHE A 45 3.47 1.52 9.03
CA PHE A 45 3.35 1.28 7.58
C PHE A 45 4.69 1.01 6.89
N GLY A 46 5.64 1.92 7.05
CA GLY A 46 7.00 1.79 6.54
C GLY A 46 7.95 2.70 7.30
N ALA A 47 8.84 2.11 8.06
CA ALA A 47 9.84 2.81 8.85
C ALA A 47 11.22 2.16 8.66
N LEU A 48 12.24 3.01 8.52
CA LEU A 48 13.63 2.60 8.46
C LEU A 48 14.27 2.74 9.85
N ASP A 49 14.77 1.65 10.40
CA ASP A 49 15.68 1.72 11.53
C ASP A 49 17.06 2.14 10.99
N THR A 50 17.45 3.38 11.25
CA THR A 50 18.74 3.93 10.76
C THR A 50 19.96 3.31 11.43
N ALA A 51 19.81 2.63 12.56
CA ALA A 51 20.90 1.96 13.24
C ALA A 51 21.21 0.59 12.63
N THR A 52 20.18 -0.14 12.18
CA THR A 52 20.31 -1.47 11.58
C THR A 52 20.22 -1.46 10.06
N GLY A 53 19.61 -0.43 9.46
CA GLY A 53 19.26 -0.37 8.04
C GLY A 53 18.03 -1.19 7.67
N GLU A 54 17.31 -1.73 8.64
CA GLU A 54 16.14 -2.58 8.41
C GLU A 54 14.85 -1.76 8.22
N TYR A 55 14.05 -2.16 7.24
CA TYR A 55 12.70 -1.66 7.05
C TYR A 55 11.68 -2.55 7.75
N THR A 56 10.72 -1.92 8.44
CA THR A 56 9.61 -2.59 9.11
C THR A 56 8.29 -1.87 8.82
N GLY A 57 7.18 -2.61 8.82
CA GLY A 57 5.84 -2.03 8.66
C GLY A 57 4.92 -2.90 7.81
N PHE A 58 3.67 -2.52 7.79
CA PHE A 58 2.58 -3.20 7.10
C PHE A 58 2.84 -3.29 5.58
N ASP A 59 3.20 -2.17 4.94
CA ASP A 59 3.53 -2.11 3.52
C ASP A 59 4.84 -2.87 3.21
N VAL A 60 5.80 -2.83 4.14
CA VAL A 60 7.07 -3.56 4.04
C VAL A 60 6.85 -5.06 4.04
N ASP A 61 5.97 -5.58 4.90
CA ASP A 61 5.65 -7.00 4.94
C ASP A 61 4.96 -7.45 3.64
N TYR A 62 4.13 -6.63 3.00
CA TYR A 62 3.61 -6.94 1.66
C TYR A 62 4.70 -6.99 0.58
N GLY A 63 5.74 -6.15 0.68
CA GLY A 63 6.92 -6.25 -0.19
C GLY A 63 7.65 -7.58 -0.01
N LYS A 64 7.85 -8.01 1.23
CA LYS A 64 8.44 -9.31 1.57
C LYS A 64 7.55 -10.47 1.11
N ALA A 65 6.21 -10.33 1.19
CA ALA A 65 5.25 -11.30 0.71
C ALA A 65 5.37 -11.55 -0.79
N ILE A 66 5.46 -10.47 -1.59
CA ILE A 66 5.65 -10.56 -3.05
C ILE A 66 6.97 -11.25 -3.39
N ALA A 67 8.05 -10.89 -2.71
CA ALA A 67 9.35 -11.52 -2.92
C ALA A 67 9.32 -13.02 -2.56
N ALA A 68 8.66 -13.39 -1.45
CA ALA A 68 8.48 -14.78 -1.04
C ALA A 68 7.64 -15.60 -2.04
N ALA A 69 6.62 -14.99 -2.65
CA ALA A 69 5.81 -15.63 -3.68
C ALA A 69 6.64 -16.03 -4.91
N ILE A 70 7.64 -15.22 -5.27
CA ILE A 70 8.49 -15.40 -6.44
C ILE A 70 9.74 -16.23 -6.11
N GLY A 71 10.17 -16.24 -4.84
CA GLY A 71 11.40 -16.89 -4.37
C GLY A 71 12.65 -16.04 -4.60
N VAL A 72 12.55 -14.72 -4.42
CA VAL A 72 13.65 -13.74 -4.57
C VAL A 72 13.80 -12.87 -3.32
N ASP A 73 14.84 -12.03 -3.27
CA ASP A 73 15.05 -11.04 -2.20
C ASP A 73 14.22 -9.77 -2.42
N THR A 74 14.21 -8.88 -1.42
CA THR A 74 13.63 -7.52 -1.50
C THR A 74 14.72 -6.46 -1.47
N GLU A 75 14.49 -5.38 -2.23
CA GLU A 75 15.19 -4.11 -2.06
C GLU A 75 14.16 -3.02 -1.82
N PHE A 76 14.26 -2.27 -0.72
CA PHE A 76 13.36 -1.19 -0.39
C PHE A 76 13.97 0.15 -0.77
N ILE A 77 13.19 0.97 -1.52
CA ILE A 77 13.55 2.34 -1.89
C ILE A 77 12.60 3.29 -1.18
N PRO A 78 13.13 4.17 -0.28
CA PRO A 78 12.34 5.18 0.37
C PRO A 78 11.91 6.26 -0.62
N LEU A 79 10.63 6.62 -0.62
CA LEU A 79 10.06 7.62 -1.53
C LEU A 79 9.18 8.60 -0.77
N THR A 80 9.22 9.87 -1.16
CA THR A 80 8.27 10.88 -0.71
C THR A 80 6.91 10.71 -1.40
N ALA A 81 5.89 11.42 -0.93
CA ALA A 81 4.57 11.43 -1.56
C ALA A 81 4.62 11.96 -3.01
N GLY A 82 5.49 12.95 -3.28
CA GLY A 82 5.64 13.55 -4.61
C GLY A 82 6.37 12.67 -5.61
N GLU A 83 7.31 11.84 -5.15
CA GLU A 83 8.18 11.03 -6.03
C GLU A 83 7.59 9.68 -6.41
N ARG A 84 6.76 9.10 -5.54
CA ARG A 84 6.35 7.68 -5.58
C ARG A 84 5.74 7.22 -6.90
N LEU A 85 4.84 8.03 -7.50
CA LEU A 85 4.16 7.65 -8.74
C LEU A 85 5.13 7.69 -9.93
N THR A 86 5.97 8.72 -10.00
CA THR A 86 7.00 8.85 -11.06
C THR A 86 8.04 7.73 -10.96
N ALA A 87 8.46 7.35 -9.75
CA ALA A 87 9.39 6.24 -9.55
C ALA A 87 8.83 4.92 -10.10
N LEU A 88 7.53 4.67 -9.89
CA LEU A 88 6.86 3.49 -10.46
C LEU A 88 6.72 3.59 -11.98
N GLN A 89 6.28 4.73 -12.52
CA GLN A 89 6.11 4.97 -13.95
C GLN A 89 7.40 4.77 -14.74
N THR A 90 8.52 5.23 -14.19
CA THR A 90 9.84 5.18 -14.85
C THR A 90 10.55 3.82 -14.68
N GLY A 91 9.98 2.89 -13.89
CA GLY A 91 10.58 1.58 -13.63
C GLY A 91 11.75 1.64 -12.63
N GLN A 92 11.90 2.71 -11.86
CA GLN A 92 12.84 2.76 -10.74
C GLN A 92 12.48 1.75 -9.65
N ILE A 93 11.20 1.45 -9.51
CA ILE A 93 10.65 0.41 -8.63
C ILE A 93 9.73 -0.51 -9.42
N ASP A 94 9.58 -1.76 -8.96
CA ASP A 94 8.71 -2.75 -9.59
C ASP A 94 7.28 -2.67 -9.07
N VAL A 95 7.12 -2.35 -7.80
CA VAL A 95 5.84 -2.20 -7.10
C VAL A 95 5.92 -1.05 -6.09
N LEU A 96 4.83 -0.32 -5.94
CA LEU A 96 4.71 0.73 -4.93
C LEU A 96 3.83 0.25 -3.78
N LEU A 97 4.40 0.18 -2.59
CA LEU A 97 3.76 -0.16 -1.32
C LEU A 97 4.06 0.96 -0.32
N ARG A 98 3.27 2.04 -0.40
CA ARG A 98 3.54 3.27 0.35
C ARG A 98 2.24 4.01 0.67
N ASN A 99 1.40 3.42 1.52
CA ASN A 99 0.13 4.01 1.98
C ASN A 99 -0.51 4.92 0.89
N THR A 100 -0.74 4.35 -0.30
CA THR A 100 -1.20 5.11 -1.47
C THR A 100 -2.67 4.87 -1.72
N THR A 101 -3.45 5.95 -1.71
CA THR A 101 -4.90 5.92 -1.91
C THR A 101 -5.26 5.61 -3.36
N TRP A 102 -6.13 4.65 -3.55
CA TRP A 102 -6.76 4.32 -4.83
C TRP A 102 -7.75 5.42 -5.21
N THR A 103 -7.48 6.11 -6.28
CA THR A 103 -8.37 7.12 -6.87
C THR A 103 -8.49 6.92 -8.38
N LEU A 104 -9.60 7.37 -8.96
CA LEU A 104 -9.79 7.33 -10.42
C LEU A 104 -8.64 8.03 -11.19
N THR A 105 -8.12 9.13 -10.65
CA THR A 105 -7.02 9.86 -11.29
C THR A 105 -5.72 9.04 -11.30
N ARG A 106 -5.44 8.33 -10.21
CA ARG A 106 -4.22 7.51 -10.08
C ARG A 106 -4.33 6.18 -10.81
N ASP A 107 -5.53 5.58 -10.82
CA ASP A 107 -5.88 4.33 -11.50
C ASP A 107 -6.42 4.64 -12.90
N SER A 108 -5.55 5.16 -13.75
CA SER A 108 -5.96 5.63 -15.07
C SER A 108 -4.88 5.38 -16.12
N LYS A 109 -5.34 5.26 -17.38
CA LYS A 109 -4.43 5.15 -18.52
C LYS A 109 -3.48 6.35 -18.68
N ASP A 110 -3.86 7.52 -18.17
CA ASP A 110 -3.07 8.74 -18.31
C ASP A 110 -1.84 8.70 -17.41
N LEU A 111 -1.96 8.09 -16.21
CA LEU A 111 -0.82 7.78 -15.35
C LEU A 111 -0.16 6.44 -15.68
N GLY A 112 -0.86 5.54 -16.36
CA GLY A 112 -0.34 4.23 -16.72
C GLY A 112 -0.06 3.33 -15.51
N LEU A 113 -0.94 3.38 -14.51
CA LEU A 113 -0.83 2.63 -13.26
C LEU A 113 -2.12 1.89 -12.94
N ASP A 114 -1.98 0.69 -12.33
CA ASP A 114 -3.06 -0.17 -11.85
C ASP A 114 -2.96 -0.36 -10.34
N PHE A 115 -4.09 -0.23 -9.64
CA PHE A 115 -4.18 -0.61 -8.23
C PHE A 115 -4.50 -2.09 -8.08
N CYS A 116 -3.75 -2.77 -7.22
CA CYS A 116 -4.08 -4.09 -6.71
C CYS A 116 -5.11 -3.97 -5.55
N PRO A 117 -5.59 -5.09 -4.99
CA PRO A 117 -6.61 -5.05 -3.95
C PRO A 117 -6.22 -4.15 -2.78
N THR A 118 -7.20 -3.42 -2.26
CA THR A 118 -7.03 -2.58 -1.07
C THR A 118 -6.56 -3.42 0.11
N THR A 119 -5.42 -3.03 0.70
CA THR A 119 -4.85 -3.67 1.88
C THR A 119 -5.28 -2.99 3.17
N PHE A 120 -5.65 -1.72 3.13
CA PHE A 120 -6.12 -0.96 4.28
C PHE A 120 -7.17 0.09 3.87
N TYR A 121 -8.33 0.07 4.52
CA TYR A 121 -9.38 1.07 4.36
C TYR A 121 -9.22 2.15 5.41
N ASP A 122 -8.97 3.37 4.99
CA ASP A 122 -8.75 4.54 5.83
C ASP A 122 -9.71 5.69 5.48
N GLY A 123 -9.55 6.78 6.13
CA GLY A 123 -10.19 8.06 5.87
C GLY A 123 -9.34 9.21 6.40
N GLN A 124 -9.38 10.35 5.72
CA GLN A 124 -8.70 11.56 6.14
C GLN A 124 -9.36 12.17 7.36
N GLY A 125 -8.53 12.66 8.29
CA GLY A 125 -8.95 13.39 9.50
C GLY A 125 -7.98 14.50 9.85
N PHE A 126 -8.06 14.94 11.08
CA PHE A 126 -7.24 16.01 11.62
C PHE A 126 -6.63 15.62 12.96
N ILE A 127 -5.41 16.06 13.22
CA ILE A 127 -4.79 16.03 14.54
C ILE A 127 -4.59 17.45 15.03
N VAL A 128 -4.95 17.69 16.29
CA VAL A 128 -4.88 18.99 16.95
C VAL A 128 -4.26 18.84 18.33
N ARG A 129 -3.74 19.93 18.89
CA ARG A 129 -3.32 19.96 20.28
C ARG A 129 -4.54 20.05 21.19
N LYS A 130 -4.56 19.31 22.28
CA LYS A 130 -5.65 19.34 23.28
C LYS A 130 -5.88 20.75 23.88
N ALA A 131 -4.83 21.55 23.94
CA ALA A 131 -4.88 22.91 24.49
C ALA A 131 -5.62 23.91 23.59
N ASP A 132 -5.83 23.58 22.29
CA ASP A 132 -6.43 24.51 21.33
C ASP A 132 -7.97 24.47 21.32
N ASP A 133 -8.57 23.55 22.11
CA ASP A 133 -10.03 23.39 22.28
C ASP A 133 -10.80 23.19 20.96
N ILE A 134 -10.15 22.59 19.94
CA ILE A 134 -10.74 22.20 18.67
C ILE A 134 -11.24 20.75 18.82
N ASN A 135 -12.54 20.52 18.63
CA ASN A 135 -13.18 19.23 18.86
C ASN A 135 -13.78 18.61 17.58
N SER A 136 -13.97 19.44 16.55
CA SER A 136 -14.53 19.03 15.27
C SER A 136 -14.05 19.95 14.14
N ILE A 137 -14.30 19.58 12.87
CA ILE A 137 -14.04 20.46 11.73
C ILE A 137 -14.78 21.79 11.83
N ALA A 138 -15.94 21.84 12.47
CA ALA A 138 -16.72 23.06 12.63
C ALA A 138 -16.02 24.13 13.50
N ASP A 139 -15.07 23.73 14.34
CA ASP A 139 -14.31 24.63 15.21
C ASP A 139 -13.06 25.22 14.47
N MET A 140 -12.86 24.85 13.19
CA MET A 140 -11.64 25.16 12.44
C MET A 140 -11.77 26.37 11.50
N ASP A 141 -12.80 27.23 11.68
CA ASP A 141 -12.96 28.42 10.82
C ASP A 141 -11.78 29.37 10.98
N GLY A 142 -11.08 29.65 9.87
CA GLY A 142 -9.87 30.46 9.85
C GLY A 142 -8.61 29.78 10.39
N ALA A 143 -8.68 28.48 10.72
CA ALA A 143 -7.52 27.71 11.20
C ALA A 143 -6.45 27.56 10.11
N THR A 144 -5.19 27.57 10.55
CA THR A 144 -4.05 27.24 9.70
C THR A 144 -3.80 25.74 9.70
N VAL A 145 -3.91 25.08 8.54
CA VAL A 145 -3.77 23.64 8.36
C VAL A 145 -2.48 23.29 7.63
N CYS A 146 -1.60 22.52 8.28
CA CYS A 146 -0.45 21.92 7.63
C CYS A 146 -0.87 20.69 6.82
N VAL A 147 -0.34 20.56 5.59
CA VAL A 147 -0.62 19.42 4.69
C VAL A 147 0.60 19.10 3.82
N THR A 148 0.73 17.84 3.42
CA THR A 148 1.80 17.38 2.53
C THR A 148 1.36 17.45 1.07
N SER A 149 2.18 18.04 0.20
CA SER A 149 1.92 18.14 -1.25
C SER A 149 1.94 16.78 -1.95
N GLY A 150 1.26 16.69 -3.11
CA GLY A 150 1.18 15.45 -3.90
C GLY A 150 0.34 14.34 -3.28
N THR A 151 -0.51 14.68 -2.32
CA THR A 151 -1.41 13.76 -1.63
C THR A 151 -2.87 14.01 -2.02
N THR A 152 -3.75 13.03 -1.79
CA THR A 152 -5.21 13.21 -1.85
C THR A 152 -5.68 14.19 -0.79
N THR A 153 -4.98 14.21 0.35
CA THR A 153 -5.36 14.99 1.52
C THR A 153 -5.31 16.50 1.30
N GLU A 154 -4.44 16.98 0.39
CA GLU A 154 -4.41 18.38 -0.01
C GLU A 154 -5.70 18.82 -0.74
N GLY A 155 -6.17 18.00 -1.69
CA GLY A 155 -7.43 18.28 -2.41
C GLY A 155 -8.67 18.13 -1.54
N ASN A 156 -8.74 17.04 -0.77
CA ASN A 156 -9.86 16.76 0.13
C ASN A 156 -10.02 17.84 1.21
N LEU A 157 -8.90 18.42 1.70
CA LEU A 157 -8.92 19.52 2.66
C LEU A 157 -9.70 20.73 2.12
N ALA A 158 -9.35 21.17 0.92
CA ALA A 158 -10.03 22.32 0.30
C ALA A 158 -11.52 22.05 0.06
N ASP A 159 -11.86 20.83 -0.37
CA ASP A 159 -13.25 20.43 -0.60
C ASP A 159 -14.05 20.37 0.70
N ALA A 160 -13.48 19.84 1.79
CA ALA A 160 -14.14 19.75 3.08
C ALA A 160 -14.46 21.14 3.67
N PHE A 161 -13.49 22.05 3.67
CA PHE A 161 -13.69 23.41 4.18
C PHE A 161 -14.73 24.17 3.36
N ARG A 162 -14.69 24.03 2.03
CA ARG A 162 -15.73 24.60 1.15
C ARG A 162 -17.13 24.02 1.44
N LEU A 163 -17.23 22.71 1.69
CA LEU A 163 -18.50 22.03 2.00
C LEU A 163 -19.09 22.53 3.32
N HIS A 164 -18.26 22.86 4.29
CA HIS A 164 -18.67 23.35 5.62
C HIS A 164 -18.75 24.89 5.69
N ASP A 165 -18.50 25.62 4.59
CA ASP A 165 -18.48 27.08 4.50
C ASP A 165 -17.48 27.71 5.51
N LEU A 166 -16.29 27.11 5.64
CA LEU A 166 -15.22 27.52 6.55
C LEU A 166 -14.08 28.18 5.80
N ALA A 167 -13.48 29.23 6.40
CA ALA A 167 -12.26 29.83 5.90
C ALA A 167 -11.07 28.91 6.15
N LEU A 168 -10.23 28.70 5.15
CA LEU A 168 -9.05 27.83 5.22
C LEU A 168 -7.76 28.63 4.98
N ILE A 169 -6.78 28.46 5.85
CA ILE A 169 -5.40 28.90 5.64
C ILE A 169 -4.53 27.64 5.52
N THR A 170 -4.03 27.34 4.34
CA THR A 170 -3.23 26.12 4.10
C THR A 170 -1.74 26.43 4.09
N GLN A 171 -0.95 25.64 4.85
CA GLN A 171 0.50 25.57 4.71
C GLN A 171 0.90 24.24 4.09
N VAL A 172 1.45 24.28 2.87
CA VAL A 172 1.82 23.11 2.09
C VAL A 172 3.31 22.84 2.21
N PHE A 173 3.68 21.61 2.52
CA PHE A 173 5.06 21.17 2.67
C PHE A 173 5.38 20.05 1.67
N ALA A 174 6.67 19.95 1.29
CA ALA A 174 7.11 18.98 0.30
C ALA A 174 7.01 17.51 0.77
N ASP A 175 7.17 17.27 2.07
CA ASP A 175 7.19 15.92 2.66
C ASP A 175 6.48 15.87 4.02
N THR A 176 6.28 14.65 4.51
CA THR A 176 5.54 14.37 5.74
C THR A 176 6.29 14.86 6.99
N GLU A 177 7.61 14.74 7.04
CA GLU A 177 8.41 15.15 8.21
C GLU A 177 8.35 16.67 8.39
N ALA A 178 8.53 17.43 7.29
CA ALA A 178 8.44 18.88 7.33
C ALA A 178 7.03 19.35 7.72
N SER A 179 5.97 18.74 7.17
CA SER A 179 4.59 19.16 7.46
C SER A 179 4.15 18.82 8.89
N PHE A 180 4.45 17.63 9.37
CA PHE A 180 4.13 17.24 10.75
C PHE A 180 5.04 17.97 11.75
N GLY A 181 6.32 18.13 11.45
CA GLY A 181 7.26 18.89 12.28
C GLY A 181 6.85 20.34 12.47
N ALA A 182 6.34 21.00 11.41
CA ALA A 182 5.80 22.37 11.53
C ALA A 182 4.59 22.43 12.46
N TYR A 183 3.67 21.46 12.38
CA TYR A 183 2.53 21.34 13.29
C TYR A 183 2.99 21.08 14.73
N ASP A 184 3.93 20.16 14.95
CA ASP A 184 4.38 19.75 16.30
C ASP A 184 5.01 20.90 17.09
N VAL A 185 5.64 21.87 16.40
CA VAL A 185 6.18 23.11 16.98
C VAL A 185 5.21 24.30 16.93
N ALA A 186 3.91 24.03 16.76
CA ALA A 186 2.83 25.04 16.70
C ALA A 186 2.95 26.05 15.54
N GLY A 187 3.56 25.66 14.42
CA GLY A 187 3.57 26.45 13.19
C GLY A 187 2.22 26.41 12.44
N CYS A 188 1.37 25.43 12.74
CA CYS A 188 -0.01 25.34 12.28
C CYS A 188 -0.94 25.00 13.44
N ASP A 189 -2.23 25.32 13.33
CA ASP A 189 -3.24 24.97 14.33
C ASP A 189 -3.54 23.49 14.29
N CYS A 190 -3.55 22.89 13.11
CA CYS A 190 -3.75 21.45 12.93
C CYS A 190 -2.93 20.89 11.77
N TYR A 191 -2.82 19.54 11.73
CA TYR A 191 -2.27 18.79 10.61
C TYR A 191 -3.34 17.81 10.09
N THR A 192 -3.42 17.64 8.79
CA THR A 192 -4.37 16.72 8.15
C THR A 192 -3.65 15.65 7.35
N SER A 193 -4.12 14.41 7.50
CA SER A 193 -3.71 13.22 6.74
C SER A 193 -4.71 12.09 6.96
N ASP A 194 -4.44 10.91 6.39
CA ASP A 194 -5.13 9.67 6.72
C ASP A 194 -5.06 9.41 8.23
N LYS A 195 -6.15 8.97 8.85
CA LYS A 195 -6.22 8.78 10.32
C LYS A 195 -5.18 7.79 10.83
N SER A 196 -4.87 6.75 10.07
CA SER A 196 -3.80 5.83 10.42
C SER A 196 -2.42 6.49 10.39
N GLN A 197 -2.17 7.37 9.41
CA GLN A 197 -0.95 8.18 9.37
C GLN A 197 -0.89 9.17 10.53
N LEU A 198 -2.01 9.80 10.90
CA LEU A 198 -2.08 10.65 12.09
C LEU A 198 -1.77 9.87 13.37
N ALA A 199 -2.30 8.64 13.52
CA ALA A 199 -1.98 7.77 14.65
C ALA A 199 -0.49 7.42 14.70
N SER A 200 0.10 7.10 13.55
CA SER A 200 1.53 6.84 13.42
C SER A 200 2.38 8.06 13.83
N LEU A 201 2.16 9.20 13.20
CA LEU A 201 2.95 10.42 13.43
C LEU A 201 2.78 10.95 14.87
N ARG A 202 1.60 10.78 15.49
CA ARG A 202 1.41 11.11 16.89
C ARG A 202 2.42 10.39 17.79
N THR A 203 2.84 9.17 17.46
CA THR A 203 3.85 8.44 18.26
C THR A 203 5.24 9.08 18.19
N THR A 204 5.50 9.89 17.16
CA THR A 204 6.79 10.59 16.95
C THR A 204 6.78 12.04 17.43
N ALA A 205 5.62 12.57 17.85
CA ALA A 205 5.49 13.93 18.37
C ALA A 205 6.34 14.14 19.63
N ALA A 206 6.75 15.37 19.88
CA ALA A 206 7.53 15.72 21.07
C ALA A 206 6.83 15.31 22.39
N ILE A 207 5.50 15.46 22.44
CA ILE A 207 4.67 15.00 23.56
C ILE A 207 3.40 14.34 22.99
N PRO A 208 3.44 13.03 22.65
CA PRO A 208 2.31 12.34 22.02
C PRO A 208 0.96 12.49 22.72
N GLY A 209 1.01 12.58 24.07
CA GLY A 209 -0.18 12.72 24.92
C GLY A 209 -0.91 14.06 24.80
N ASP A 210 -0.28 15.09 24.26
CA ASP A 210 -0.88 16.42 24.11
C ASP A 210 -1.70 16.58 22.83
N HIS A 211 -1.72 15.55 21.98
CA HIS A 211 -2.41 15.57 20.70
C HIS A 211 -3.64 14.66 20.71
N ILE A 212 -4.68 15.07 19.96
CA ILE A 212 -5.91 14.30 19.73
C ILE A 212 -6.20 14.23 18.22
N ILE A 213 -6.60 13.05 17.74
CA ILE A 213 -7.14 12.88 16.41
C ILE A 213 -8.65 13.10 16.51
N LEU A 214 -9.17 14.04 15.72
CA LEU A 214 -10.59 14.37 15.73
C LEU A 214 -11.46 13.21 15.22
N PRO A 215 -12.72 13.11 15.68
CA PRO A 215 -13.63 12.05 15.24
C PRO A 215 -14.03 12.20 13.77
N ASP A 216 -13.98 13.42 13.20
CA ASP A 216 -14.37 13.70 11.83
C ASP A 216 -13.56 12.88 10.82
N THR A 217 -14.25 12.43 9.76
CA THR A 217 -13.64 11.76 8.61
C THR A 217 -14.17 12.43 7.35
N ILE A 218 -13.28 13.06 6.59
CA ILE A 218 -13.65 13.91 5.45
C ILE A 218 -13.48 13.25 4.08
N SER A 219 -12.94 12.03 4.03
CA SER A 219 -12.75 11.29 2.77
C SER A 219 -12.78 9.78 2.97
N LYS A 220 -12.72 9.06 1.85
CA LYS A 220 -12.46 7.61 1.76
C LYS A 220 -11.05 7.42 1.21
N GLU A 221 -10.20 6.72 1.95
CA GLU A 221 -8.81 6.47 1.58
C GLU A 221 -8.55 4.95 1.53
N PRO A 222 -8.96 4.23 0.45
CA PRO A 222 -8.59 2.84 0.26
C PRO A 222 -7.13 2.78 -0.18
N LEU A 223 -6.25 2.22 0.65
CA LEU A 223 -4.83 2.10 0.40
C LEU A 223 -4.50 0.73 -0.19
N GLY A 224 -3.63 0.69 -1.19
CA GLY A 224 -3.25 -0.57 -1.82
C GLY A 224 -1.97 -0.47 -2.64
N PRO A 225 -1.41 -1.63 -3.04
CA PRO A 225 -0.25 -1.70 -3.93
C PRO A 225 -0.58 -1.17 -5.32
N LEU A 226 0.43 -0.57 -5.99
CA LEU A 226 0.34 -0.16 -7.39
C LEU A 226 1.42 -0.82 -8.22
N VAL A 227 1.07 -1.13 -9.46
CA VAL A 227 1.96 -1.61 -10.51
C VAL A 227 1.79 -0.77 -11.79
N ARG A 228 2.65 -0.95 -12.78
CA ARG A 228 2.51 -0.30 -14.10
C ARG A 228 1.46 -1.01 -14.95
N HIS A 229 0.71 -0.25 -15.75
CA HIS A 229 -0.20 -0.78 -16.77
C HIS A 229 0.51 -1.66 -17.79
N GLY A 230 -0.20 -2.64 -18.34
CA GLY A 230 0.24 -3.44 -19.46
C GLY A 230 1.18 -4.59 -19.09
N ASP A 231 1.31 -4.89 -17.82
CA ASP A 231 2.00 -6.06 -17.28
C ASP A 231 1.03 -6.90 -16.47
N ASP A 232 0.12 -7.57 -17.17
CA ASP A 232 -0.97 -8.33 -16.55
C ASP A 232 -0.46 -9.48 -15.68
N GLU A 233 0.67 -10.11 -16.08
CA GLU A 233 1.31 -11.17 -15.30
C GLU A 233 1.79 -10.63 -13.94
N TRP A 234 2.50 -9.49 -13.95
CA TRP A 234 2.97 -8.85 -12.72
C TRP A 234 1.82 -8.37 -11.84
N PHE A 235 0.81 -7.74 -12.45
CA PHE A 235 -0.41 -7.34 -11.75
C PHE A 235 -1.10 -8.53 -11.07
N ASP A 236 -1.24 -9.66 -11.77
CA ASP A 236 -1.85 -10.88 -11.22
C ASP A 236 -1.04 -11.45 -10.05
N ILE A 237 0.30 -11.46 -10.13
CA ILE A 237 1.16 -11.92 -9.03
C ILE A 237 0.97 -11.05 -7.78
N VAL A 238 1.06 -9.72 -7.91
CA VAL A 238 0.89 -8.79 -6.78
C VAL A 238 -0.51 -8.91 -6.20
N LYS A 239 -1.54 -8.92 -7.05
CA LYS A 239 -2.95 -9.06 -6.66
C LYS A 239 -3.20 -10.36 -5.87
N TRP A 240 -2.76 -11.51 -6.40
CA TRP A 240 -2.99 -12.78 -5.75
C TRP A 240 -2.13 -12.98 -4.50
N THR A 241 -0.97 -12.33 -4.41
CA THR A 241 -0.19 -12.27 -3.17
C THR A 241 -0.95 -11.58 -2.05
N VAL A 242 -1.62 -10.46 -2.34
CA VAL A 242 -2.49 -9.79 -1.36
C VAL A 242 -3.64 -10.71 -0.96
N PHE A 243 -4.35 -11.29 -1.93
CA PHE A 243 -5.46 -12.21 -1.65
C PHE A 243 -5.03 -13.47 -0.89
N ALA A 244 -3.80 -13.95 -1.07
CA ALA A 244 -3.30 -15.08 -0.31
C ALA A 244 -3.28 -14.81 1.20
N THR A 245 -2.92 -13.58 1.61
CA THR A 245 -2.94 -13.21 3.04
C THR A 245 -4.36 -13.15 3.61
N PHE A 246 -5.35 -12.71 2.81
CA PHE A 246 -6.76 -12.66 3.21
C PHE A 246 -7.35 -14.07 3.33
N PHE A 247 -7.11 -14.92 2.31
CA PHE A 247 -7.53 -16.31 2.31
C PHE A 247 -6.97 -17.08 3.51
N ALA A 248 -5.68 -16.93 3.77
CA ALA A 248 -5.02 -17.62 4.87
C ALA A 248 -5.64 -17.26 6.22
N GLU A 249 -5.98 -15.99 6.45
CA GLU A 249 -6.66 -15.60 7.68
C GLU A 249 -8.06 -16.21 7.78
N GLU A 250 -8.85 -16.19 6.71
CA GLU A 250 -10.20 -16.75 6.70
C GLU A 250 -10.23 -18.23 7.11
N TYR A 251 -9.19 -18.97 6.73
CA TYR A 251 -9.09 -20.41 7.02
C TYR A 251 -8.15 -20.75 8.18
N GLY A 252 -7.63 -19.76 8.92
CA GLY A 252 -6.77 -19.99 10.08
C GLY A 252 -5.37 -20.52 9.73
N ILE A 253 -4.91 -20.27 8.50
CA ILE A 253 -3.54 -20.58 8.10
C ILE A 253 -2.66 -19.42 8.57
N THR A 254 -1.66 -19.72 9.40
CA THR A 254 -0.81 -18.74 10.08
C THR A 254 0.65 -18.92 9.69
N GLN A 255 1.49 -17.95 10.02
CA GLN A 255 2.93 -18.06 9.83
C GLN A 255 3.50 -19.34 10.47
N ALA A 256 3.00 -19.68 11.65
CA ALA A 256 3.49 -20.84 12.41
C ALA A 256 3.07 -22.18 11.84
N ASN A 257 1.92 -22.26 11.13
CA ASN A 257 1.38 -23.54 10.68
C ASN A 257 1.39 -23.73 9.15
N ALA A 258 1.63 -22.69 8.34
CA ALA A 258 1.51 -22.73 6.88
C ALA A 258 2.23 -23.92 6.23
N ALA A 259 3.48 -24.18 6.61
CA ALA A 259 4.29 -25.26 6.05
C ALA A 259 3.80 -26.68 6.38
N THR A 260 2.96 -26.83 7.39
CA THR A 260 2.45 -28.13 7.88
C THR A 260 0.94 -28.22 7.89
N PHE A 261 0.27 -27.17 7.37
CA PHE A 261 -1.20 -27.13 7.34
C PHE A 261 -1.74 -28.21 6.41
N ASP A 262 -2.72 -28.97 6.90
CA ASP A 262 -3.40 -30.03 6.13
C ASP A 262 -4.92 -29.81 6.16
N SER A 263 -5.58 -30.17 5.05
CA SER A 263 -7.01 -30.05 4.92
C SER A 263 -7.55 -30.98 3.85
N THR A 264 -8.77 -31.48 4.05
CA THR A 264 -9.55 -32.18 3.02
C THR A 264 -10.39 -31.25 2.16
N ASN A 265 -10.47 -29.94 2.49
CA ASN A 265 -11.17 -28.93 1.68
C ASN A 265 -10.41 -28.72 0.36
N PRO A 266 -11.02 -28.98 -0.81
CA PRO A 266 -10.32 -28.82 -2.09
C PRO A 266 -9.83 -27.40 -2.38
N GLU A 267 -10.47 -26.37 -1.84
CA GLU A 267 -10.05 -25.00 -2.02
C GLU A 267 -8.77 -24.69 -1.25
N ILE A 268 -8.70 -25.14 0.00
CA ILE A 268 -7.49 -25.05 0.82
C ILE A 268 -6.35 -25.87 0.20
N ARG A 269 -6.64 -27.06 -0.33
CA ARG A 269 -5.62 -27.89 -0.99
C ARG A 269 -5.03 -27.21 -2.22
N ARG A 270 -5.85 -26.46 -2.99
CA ARG A 270 -5.35 -25.63 -4.10
C ARG A 270 -4.49 -24.48 -3.61
N PHE A 271 -4.89 -23.82 -2.52
CA PHE A 271 -4.08 -22.78 -1.89
C PHE A 271 -2.71 -23.30 -1.43
N LEU A 272 -2.68 -24.49 -0.86
CA LEU A 272 -1.44 -25.16 -0.40
C LEU A 272 -0.56 -25.71 -1.55
N GLY A 273 -0.99 -25.57 -2.81
CA GLY A 273 -0.27 -26.11 -3.96
C GLY A 273 -0.33 -27.63 -4.12
N LEU A 274 -1.22 -28.29 -3.39
CA LEU A 274 -1.39 -29.76 -3.41
C LEU A 274 -2.28 -30.25 -4.56
N GLU A 275 -3.06 -29.34 -5.16
CA GLU A 275 -4.00 -29.62 -6.26
C GLU A 275 -4.15 -28.40 -7.19
N GLY A 276 -4.47 -28.64 -8.46
CA GLY A 276 -5.02 -27.66 -9.39
C GLY A 276 -4.03 -26.80 -10.16
N GLY A 277 -2.72 -26.87 -9.91
CA GLY A 277 -1.71 -26.14 -10.69
C GLY A 277 -1.88 -24.63 -10.63
N MET A 278 -2.15 -24.07 -9.43
CA MET A 278 -2.43 -22.63 -9.28
C MET A 278 -1.17 -21.77 -9.42
N GLY A 279 -0.01 -22.27 -9.00
CA GLY A 279 1.27 -21.60 -9.18
C GLY A 279 1.61 -21.44 -10.66
N ALA A 280 1.47 -22.50 -11.44
CA ALA A 280 1.75 -22.46 -12.87
C ALA A 280 0.90 -21.43 -13.65
N LYS A 281 -0.31 -21.08 -13.17
CA LYS A 281 -1.17 -20.03 -13.76
C LYS A 281 -0.60 -18.62 -13.60
N LEU A 282 0.26 -18.42 -12.60
CA LEU A 282 0.93 -17.17 -12.29
C LEU A 282 2.43 -17.19 -12.67
N GLY A 283 2.91 -18.26 -13.29
CA GLY A 283 4.35 -18.42 -13.56
C GLY A 283 5.19 -18.66 -12.29
N LEU A 284 4.56 -19.10 -11.19
CA LEU A 284 5.18 -19.31 -9.89
C LEU A 284 5.27 -20.81 -9.52
N ALA A 285 6.01 -21.13 -8.47
CA ALA A 285 6.01 -22.45 -7.85
C ALA A 285 4.62 -22.80 -7.28
N GLU A 286 4.28 -24.08 -7.16
CA GLU A 286 2.95 -24.47 -6.67
C GLU A 286 2.71 -24.11 -5.20
N ASP A 287 3.76 -24.06 -4.41
CA ASP A 287 3.75 -23.71 -2.97
C ASP A 287 3.93 -22.22 -2.69
N TRP A 288 3.84 -21.36 -3.73
CA TRP A 288 4.08 -19.92 -3.59
C TRP A 288 3.26 -19.25 -2.48
N ALA A 289 1.99 -19.63 -2.33
CA ALA A 289 1.12 -19.07 -1.28
C ALA A 289 1.55 -19.51 0.12
N VAL A 290 2.01 -20.76 0.26
CA VAL A 290 2.61 -21.25 1.52
C VAL A 290 3.86 -20.47 1.86
N ASN A 291 4.71 -20.17 0.86
CA ASN A 291 5.92 -19.37 1.04
C ASN A 291 5.59 -17.94 1.50
N VAL A 292 4.54 -17.32 0.93
CA VAL A 292 4.03 -16.01 1.39
C VAL A 292 3.68 -16.05 2.87
N ILE A 293 2.82 -16.98 3.28
CA ILE A 293 2.35 -17.03 4.67
C ILE A 293 3.47 -17.44 5.63
N SER A 294 4.36 -18.31 5.23
CA SER A 294 5.54 -18.68 6.03
C SER A 294 6.48 -17.49 6.26
N ALA A 295 6.59 -16.58 5.29
CA ALA A 295 7.46 -15.41 5.37
C ALA A 295 6.88 -14.30 6.26
N VAL A 296 5.61 -13.94 6.09
CA VAL A 296 5.03 -12.73 6.70
C VAL A 296 3.79 -12.99 7.57
N GLY A 297 3.20 -14.17 7.51
CA GLY A 297 1.93 -14.48 8.14
C GLY A 297 0.72 -14.13 7.27
N ASN A 298 -0.47 -14.35 7.80
CA ASN A 298 -1.74 -13.96 7.18
C ASN A 298 -2.04 -12.46 7.45
N TYR A 299 -3.10 -11.93 6.82
CA TYR A 299 -3.47 -10.52 6.96
C TYR A 299 -3.68 -10.09 8.43
N GLY A 300 -4.32 -10.93 9.24
CA GLY A 300 -4.53 -10.65 10.67
C GLY A 300 -3.21 -10.54 11.42
N GLU A 301 -2.25 -11.45 11.16
CA GLU A 301 -0.93 -11.42 11.81
C GLU A 301 -0.12 -10.20 11.39
N ILE A 302 -0.15 -9.80 10.10
CA ILE A 302 0.49 -8.59 9.59
C ILE A 302 -0.15 -7.35 10.24
N TYR A 303 -1.51 -7.29 10.29
CA TYR A 303 -2.23 -6.18 10.89
C TYR A 303 -1.90 -6.03 12.38
N GLU A 304 -2.02 -7.11 13.16
CA GLU A 304 -1.77 -7.11 14.60
C GLU A 304 -0.34 -6.69 14.95
N ARG A 305 0.63 -7.08 14.13
CA ARG A 305 2.04 -6.76 14.32
C ARG A 305 2.33 -5.27 14.17
N HIS A 306 1.70 -4.61 13.20
CA HIS A 306 2.08 -3.26 12.78
C HIS A 306 1.05 -2.19 13.12
N LEU A 307 -0.22 -2.51 12.95
CA LEU A 307 -1.31 -1.54 13.06
C LEU A 307 -2.21 -1.80 14.27
N GLY A 308 -2.33 -3.05 14.69
CA GLY A 308 -3.12 -3.48 15.83
C GLY A 308 -2.42 -3.24 17.19
N PRO A 309 -2.82 -3.98 18.24
CA PRO A 309 -2.34 -3.80 19.61
C PRO A 309 -0.82 -3.92 19.80
N ASN A 310 -0.13 -4.65 18.92
CA ASN A 310 1.33 -4.78 18.98
C ASN A 310 2.07 -3.67 18.23
N GLY A 311 1.36 -2.76 17.55
CA GLY A 311 1.89 -1.65 16.77
C GLY A 311 1.26 -0.32 17.16
N LEU A 312 0.40 0.22 16.28
CA LEU A 312 -0.22 1.54 16.44
C LEU A 312 -1.49 1.54 17.31
N ASP A 313 -1.94 0.39 17.79
CA ASP A 313 -3.19 0.21 18.56
C ASP A 313 -4.45 0.73 17.81
N ILE A 314 -4.49 0.51 16.49
CA ILE A 314 -5.66 0.84 15.67
C ILE A 314 -6.66 -0.32 15.77
N PRO A 315 -7.88 -0.12 16.30
CA PRO A 315 -8.85 -1.18 16.46
C PRO A 315 -9.28 -1.75 15.09
N ARG A 316 -9.18 -3.08 14.93
CA ARG A 316 -9.63 -3.77 13.72
C ARG A 316 -11.09 -4.23 13.81
N ALA A 317 -11.51 -4.69 14.99
CA ALA A 317 -12.86 -5.18 15.21
C ALA A 317 -13.92 -4.09 14.93
N GLY A 318 -14.92 -4.41 14.11
CA GLY A 318 -15.97 -3.47 13.70
C GLY A 318 -15.54 -2.42 12.67
N SER A 319 -14.29 -2.47 12.18
CA SER A 319 -13.80 -1.60 11.11
C SER A 319 -13.97 -2.25 9.73
N LEU A 320 -13.79 -1.45 8.67
CA LEU A 320 -13.75 -1.95 7.29
C LEU A 320 -12.57 -2.92 7.05
N ASN A 321 -11.54 -2.89 7.88
CA ASN A 321 -10.37 -3.76 7.81
C ASN A 321 -10.57 -5.14 8.47
N ALA A 322 -11.75 -5.42 9.00
CA ALA A 322 -12.12 -6.77 9.43
C ALA A 322 -12.41 -7.67 8.22
N LEU A 323 -12.32 -9.00 8.41
CA LEU A 323 -12.76 -9.96 7.40
C LEU A 323 -14.24 -9.74 7.04
N TRP A 324 -14.62 -10.07 5.80
CA TRP A 324 -16.02 -10.03 5.35
C TRP A 324 -16.96 -10.88 6.23
N THR A 325 -16.47 -12.02 6.76
CA THR A 325 -17.20 -12.87 7.71
C THR A 325 -17.46 -12.19 9.05
N GLN A 326 -16.76 -11.11 9.34
CA GLN A 326 -16.87 -10.29 10.56
C GLN A 326 -17.50 -8.91 10.28
N GLY A 327 -18.02 -8.71 9.05
CA GLY A 327 -18.68 -7.46 8.65
C GLY A 327 -17.76 -6.40 8.05
N GLY A 328 -16.50 -6.69 7.80
CA GLY A 328 -15.54 -5.82 7.10
C GLY A 328 -15.54 -6.00 5.59
N LEU A 329 -14.54 -5.43 4.93
CA LEU A 329 -14.36 -5.47 3.48
C LEU A 329 -13.16 -6.32 3.03
N ILE A 330 -12.43 -6.92 3.96
CA ILE A 330 -11.33 -7.82 3.62
C ILE A 330 -11.91 -9.13 3.11
N TYR A 331 -11.80 -9.34 1.79
CA TYR A 331 -12.45 -10.42 1.07
C TYR A 331 -11.53 -10.99 0.00
N CYS A 332 -11.38 -12.31 -0.04
CA CYS A 332 -10.64 -13.02 -1.08
C CYS A 332 -11.59 -13.66 -2.08
N PRO A 333 -11.40 -13.52 -3.41
CA PRO A 333 -12.09 -14.32 -4.41
C PRO A 333 -11.79 -15.81 -4.24
N ALA A 334 -12.70 -16.66 -4.75
CA ALA A 334 -12.57 -18.11 -4.66
C ALA A 334 -11.28 -18.64 -5.30
N TRP A 335 -10.60 -19.54 -4.61
CA TRP A 335 -9.35 -20.17 -5.04
C TRP A 335 -9.64 -21.37 -5.95
N ARG A 336 -9.88 -21.08 -7.26
CA ARG A 336 -10.32 -22.09 -8.23
C ARG A 336 -9.61 -21.99 -9.58
#